data_37b2f6031b7063b282fe46998fa284bf
#
_entry.id   37b2f6031b7063b282fe46998fa284bf
#
_cell.length_a   1.000
_cell.length_b   1.000
_cell.length_c   1.000
_cell.angle_alpha   90.00
_cell.angle_beta   90.00
_cell.angle_gamma   90.00
#
_symmetry.space_group_name_H-M   'P 1'
#
loop_
_entity.id
_entity.type
_entity.pdbx_description
1 polymer ?
#
loop_
_entity_poly.entity_id
_entity_poly.type
_entity_poly.pdbx_seq_one_letter_code
_entity_poly.pdbx_strand_id
1 'polypeptide(L)'
;NLPQRIELKGDWEVGLHSIAYTQWNVFQHLNEPILFTENGHRKKGSELEKYYTTIDEYIKDINNSFSLPAQEITFSIENGKVTITFDPTTYKVQLRREQAIVLGFMKFNDLEEVKEITKTTTGQYEANLHRRTNIHVYCDIIQPQIVGDRIIPLLGIIPDKETTGAYEVLYEVENIHYIPIQTKSFQRIQVLLRSS
;
A
#
# COMPACT_ATOMS: atom_id res chain seq x y z
N ASN A 1 -24.92 -9.80 -9.84
CA ASN A 1 -26.24 -9.63 -10.46
C ASN A 1 -27.33 -9.94 -9.46
N LEU A 2 -28.40 -9.15 -9.48
CA LEU A 2 -29.59 -9.38 -8.67
C LEU A 2 -30.47 -10.48 -9.31
N PRO A 3 -31.19 -11.28 -8.51
CA PRO A 3 -32.05 -12.35 -9.04
C PRO A 3 -33.17 -11.82 -9.90
N GLN A 4 -33.60 -10.57 -9.69
CA GLN A 4 -34.59 -9.89 -10.49
C GLN A 4 -34.26 -8.41 -10.65
N ARG A 5 -34.84 -7.78 -11.66
CA ARG A 5 -34.73 -6.33 -11.88
C ARG A 5 -35.45 -5.58 -10.76
N ILE A 6 -34.77 -4.58 -10.19
CA ILE A 6 -35.34 -3.69 -9.19
C ILE A 6 -35.85 -2.43 -9.90
N GLU A 7 -37.06 -2.03 -9.60
CA GLU A 7 -37.65 -0.79 -10.04
C GLU A 7 -38.00 0.09 -8.84
N LEU A 8 -37.39 1.26 -8.77
CA LEU A 8 -37.59 2.21 -7.68
C LEU A 8 -38.67 3.22 -8.07
N LYS A 9 -39.65 3.41 -7.17
CA LYS A 9 -40.68 4.44 -7.29
C LYS A 9 -40.39 5.56 -6.30
N GLY A 10 -40.34 6.80 -6.79
CA GLY A 10 -39.97 7.97 -5.99
C GLY A 10 -38.46 8.24 -5.98
N ASP A 11 -38.03 9.02 -4.98
CA ASP A 11 -36.64 9.40 -4.80
C ASP A 11 -36.00 8.50 -3.73
N TRP A 12 -34.89 7.95 -4.08
CA TRP A 12 -34.12 7.02 -3.23
C TRP A 12 -32.68 7.49 -3.07
N GLU A 13 -32.16 7.21 -1.91
CA GLU A 13 -30.77 7.49 -1.57
C GLU A 13 -30.08 6.22 -1.07
N VAL A 14 -28.78 6.16 -1.24
CA VAL A 14 -27.95 5.07 -0.72
C VAL A 14 -26.78 5.66 0.06
N GLY A 15 -26.40 5.01 1.16
CA GLY A 15 -25.25 5.36 1.98
C GLY A 15 -24.41 4.13 2.29
N LEU A 16 -23.14 4.34 2.51
CA LEU A 16 -22.23 3.31 3.01
C LEU A 16 -22.42 3.19 4.52
N HIS A 17 -22.91 2.04 4.98
CA HIS A 17 -23.08 1.77 6.41
C HIS A 17 -21.85 1.11 7.01
N SER A 18 -21.41 0.04 6.39
CA SER A 18 -20.23 -0.70 6.86
C SER A 18 -19.55 -1.41 5.72
N ILE A 19 -18.30 -1.74 5.91
CA ILE A 19 -17.53 -2.57 5.00
C ILE A 19 -16.62 -3.49 5.79
N ALA A 20 -16.63 -4.76 5.44
CA ALA A 20 -15.63 -5.72 5.87
C ALA A 20 -14.63 -5.91 4.74
N TYR A 21 -13.37 -5.76 5.03
CA TYR A 21 -12.31 -6.00 4.07
C TYR A 21 -11.13 -6.69 4.72
N THR A 22 -10.44 -7.49 3.95
CA THR A 22 -9.16 -8.02 4.38
C THR A 22 -8.14 -6.89 4.26
N GLN A 23 -7.40 -6.62 5.33
CA GLN A 23 -6.31 -5.67 5.27
C GLN A 23 -5.31 -6.21 4.25
N TRP A 24 -5.37 -5.65 3.06
CA TRP A 24 -4.41 -5.99 2.02
C TRP A 24 -3.09 -5.38 2.45
N ASN A 25 -2.14 -6.24 2.79
CA ASN A 25 -0.77 -5.81 2.84
C ASN A 25 -0.46 -5.22 1.47
N VAL A 26 -0.47 -3.92 1.36
CA VAL A 26 -0.08 -3.15 0.16
C VAL A 26 1.31 -3.57 -0.31
N PHE A 27 2.00 -4.35 0.49
CA PHE A 27 3.39 -4.73 0.39
C PHE A 27 3.59 -6.24 0.20
N GLN A 28 2.86 -6.86 -0.74
CA GLN A 28 3.09 -8.27 -1.11
C GLN A 28 4.56 -8.57 -1.45
N HIS A 29 5.32 -7.55 -1.86
CA HIS A 29 6.72 -7.68 -2.25
C HIS A 29 7.74 -7.29 -1.18
N LEU A 30 7.31 -6.87 0.02
CA LEU A 30 8.26 -6.64 1.12
C LEU A 30 8.96 -7.93 1.58
N ASN A 31 8.31 -9.06 1.39
CA ASN A 31 8.84 -10.38 1.75
C ASN A 31 9.89 -10.89 0.77
N GLU A 32 10.02 -10.24 -0.38
CA GLU A 32 11.00 -10.64 -1.34
C GLU A 32 12.40 -10.26 -0.88
N PRO A 33 13.39 -11.13 -1.15
CA PRO A 33 14.76 -10.86 -0.76
C PRO A 33 15.27 -9.57 -1.39
N ILE A 34 16.07 -8.83 -0.62
CA ILE A 34 16.83 -7.70 -1.18
C ILE A 34 17.82 -8.24 -2.21
N LEU A 35 17.80 -7.65 -3.39
CA LEU A 35 18.74 -7.98 -4.45
C LEU A 35 20.00 -7.13 -4.32
N PHE A 36 21.16 -7.73 -4.60
CA PHE A 36 22.42 -7.02 -4.64
C PHE A 36 23.34 -7.58 -5.70
N THR A 37 24.34 -6.80 -6.07
CA THR A 37 25.41 -7.22 -6.98
C THR A 37 26.71 -7.17 -6.20
N GLU A 38 27.49 -8.24 -6.24
CA GLU A 38 28.82 -8.33 -5.67
C GLU A 38 29.81 -8.62 -6.79
N ASN A 39 30.80 -7.76 -6.98
CA ASN A 39 31.79 -7.86 -8.07
C ASN A 39 31.17 -8.13 -9.46
N GLY A 40 30.04 -7.49 -9.76
CA GLY A 40 29.31 -7.66 -11.00
C GLY A 40 28.36 -8.87 -11.06
N HIS A 41 28.37 -9.76 -10.07
CA HIS A 41 27.50 -10.94 -10.02
C HIS A 41 26.23 -10.65 -9.20
N ARG A 42 25.07 -10.94 -9.79
CA ARG A 42 23.76 -10.80 -9.14
C ARG A 42 23.60 -11.84 -8.04
N LYS A 43 23.20 -11.38 -6.85
CA LYS A 43 22.90 -12.20 -5.68
C LYS A 43 21.59 -11.72 -5.02
N LYS A 44 21.11 -12.50 -4.08
CA LYS A 44 19.93 -12.16 -3.26
C LYS A 44 20.18 -12.53 -1.80
N GLY A 45 19.59 -11.77 -0.89
CA GLY A 45 19.45 -12.15 0.51
C GLY A 45 18.55 -13.37 0.70
N SER A 46 18.37 -13.80 1.92
CA SER A 46 17.37 -14.80 2.27
C SER A 46 15.96 -14.22 2.14
N GLU A 47 14.95 -15.09 2.08
CA GLU A 47 13.55 -14.66 2.17
C GLU A 47 13.30 -13.99 3.51
N LEU A 48 12.46 -12.93 3.48
CA LEU A 48 12.10 -12.14 4.64
C LEU A 48 10.82 -12.67 5.28
N GLU A 49 10.57 -12.33 6.54
CA GLU A 49 9.31 -12.66 7.21
C GLU A 49 8.11 -11.99 6.50
N LYS A 50 6.93 -12.59 6.67
CA LYS A 50 5.75 -12.12 5.93
C LYS A 50 5.07 -10.89 6.53
N TYR A 51 5.33 -10.59 7.80
CA TYR A 51 4.61 -9.55 8.53
C TYR A 51 5.55 -8.82 9.47
N TYR A 52 5.57 -7.50 9.33
CA TYR A 52 6.32 -6.60 10.21
C TYR A 52 5.35 -5.61 10.84
N THR A 53 5.50 -5.36 12.12
CA THR A 53 4.72 -4.36 12.85
C THR A 53 5.44 -3.03 12.94
N THR A 54 6.76 -3.03 12.85
CA THR A 54 7.59 -1.84 12.90
C THR A 54 8.65 -1.83 11.80
N ILE A 55 9.10 -0.64 11.43
CA ILE A 55 10.18 -0.49 10.45
C ILE A 55 11.51 -1.04 10.99
N ASP A 56 11.72 -0.99 12.30
CA ASP A 56 12.92 -1.52 12.95
C ASP A 56 13.00 -3.05 12.83
N GLU A 57 11.88 -3.74 13.00
CA GLU A 57 11.80 -5.20 12.78
C GLU A 57 12.13 -5.54 11.32
N TYR A 58 11.56 -4.81 10.38
CA TYR A 58 11.84 -5.00 8.96
C TYR A 58 13.32 -4.79 8.62
N ILE A 59 13.94 -3.71 9.13
CA ILE A 59 15.37 -3.43 8.93
C ILE A 59 16.23 -4.50 9.55
N LYS A 60 15.90 -4.96 10.76
CA LYS A 60 16.61 -6.04 11.43
C LYS A 60 16.58 -7.33 10.62
N ASP A 61 15.42 -7.68 10.06
CA ASP A 61 15.27 -8.86 9.23
C ASP A 61 16.02 -8.74 7.90
N ILE A 62 15.98 -7.57 7.26
CA ILE A 62 16.81 -7.28 6.09
C ILE A 62 18.30 -7.53 6.41
N ASN A 63 18.83 -6.97 7.49
CA ASN A 63 20.23 -7.15 7.85
C ASN A 63 20.59 -8.62 8.12
N ASN A 64 19.67 -9.36 8.76
CA ASN A 64 19.86 -10.79 9.01
C ASN A 64 19.77 -11.64 7.73
N SER A 65 19.12 -11.13 6.68
CA SER A 65 18.95 -11.85 5.42
C SER A 65 20.23 -11.98 4.61
N PHE A 66 21.22 -11.12 4.88
CA PHE A 66 22.51 -11.18 4.21
C PHE A 66 23.44 -12.21 4.89
N SER A 67 23.84 -13.22 4.14
CA SER A 67 24.87 -14.17 4.55
C SER A 67 26.27 -13.62 4.25
N LEU A 68 27.30 -14.14 4.95
CA LEU A 68 28.70 -13.84 4.61
C LEU A 68 28.99 -14.12 3.12
N PRO A 69 29.70 -13.23 2.39
CA PRO A 69 30.38 -12.01 2.84
C PRO A 69 29.51 -10.75 2.84
N ALA A 70 28.26 -10.81 2.38
CA ALA A 70 27.40 -9.64 2.19
C ALA A 70 26.92 -8.96 3.50
N GLN A 71 27.38 -9.41 4.67
CA GLN A 71 27.19 -8.73 5.96
C GLN A 71 27.79 -7.32 6.00
N GLU A 72 28.59 -6.94 4.99
CA GLU A 72 29.10 -5.58 4.82
C GLU A 72 28.02 -4.61 4.33
N ILE A 73 26.87 -5.12 3.83
CA ILE A 73 25.71 -4.30 3.49
C ILE A 73 24.86 -4.15 4.75
N THR A 74 24.72 -2.92 5.25
CA THR A 74 23.96 -2.63 6.47
C THR A 74 22.89 -1.59 6.23
N PHE A 75 21.72 -1.83 6.80
CA PHE A 75 20.62 -0.89 6.86
C PHE A 75 20.51 -0.36 8.29
N SER A 76 20.47 0.94 8.44
CA SER A 76 20.27 1.60 9.73
C SER A 76 19.17 2.64 9.62
N ILE A 77 18.50 2.95 10.74
CA ILE A 77 17.50 4.00 10.80
C ILE A 77 17.92 5.04 11.83
N GLU A 78 17.88 6.30 11.43
CA GLU A 78 18.13 7.45 12.30
C GLU A 78 17.19 8.59 11.93
N ASN A 79 16.51 9.18 12.94
CA ASN A 79 15.52 10.24 12.73
C ASN A 79 14.45 9.90 11.69
N GLY A 80 13.98 8.64 11.70
CA GLY A 80 12.96 8.15 10.76
C GLY A 80 13.45 7.88 9.34
N LYS A 81 14.74 8.07 9.04
CA LYS A 81 15.31 7.84 7.71
C LYS A 81 16.23 6.64 7.70
N VAL A 82 16.12 5.83 6.66
CA VAL A 82 16.97 4.67 6.47
C VAL A 82 18.23 5.03 5.71
N THR A 83 19.37 4.58 6.20
CA THR A 83 20.66 4.67 5.51
C THR A 83 21.11 3.27 5.13
N ILE A 84 21.52 3.09 3.88
CA ILE A 84 22.18 1.88 3.38
C ILE A 84 23.66 2.16 3.26
N THR A 85 24.47 1.40 3.98
CA THR A 85 25.93 1.52 3.99
C THR A 85 26.56 0.24 3.43
N PHE A 86 27.49 0.40 2.50
CA PHE A 86 28.27 -0.68 1.89
C PHE A 86 29.50 -0.12 1.16
N ASP A 87 30.44 -0.97 0.81
CA ASP A 87 31.53 -0.60 -0.08
C ASP A 87 31.03 -0.52 -1.54
N PRO A 88 30.99 0.69 -2.15
CA PRO A 88 30.45 0.89 -3.50
C PRO A 88 31.33 0.31 -4.62
N THR A 89 32.57 -0.08 -4.32
CA THR A 89 33.46 -0.75 -5.27
C THR A 89 33.12 -2.22 -5.43
N THR A 90 32.58 -2.83 -4.38
CA THR A 90 32.25 -4.24 -4.30
C THR A 90 30.75 -4.50 -4.53
N TYR A 91 29.89 -3.65 -3.97
CA TYR A 91 28.44 -3.90 -3.91
C TYR A 91 27.62 -2.82 -4.61
N LYS A 92 26.45 -3.25 -5.11
CA LYS A 92 25.32 -2.40 -5.45
C LYS A 92 24.06 -3.05 -4.91
N VAL A 93 23.15 -2.26 -4.35
CA VAL A 93 21.88 -2.75 -3.77
C VAL A 93 20.74 -2.39 -4.71
N GLN A 94 19.82 -3.32 -4.93
CA GLN A 94 18.63 -3.10 -5.72
C GLN A 94 17.40 -3.32 -4.83
N LEU A 95 16.63 -2.26 -4.65
CA LEU A 95 15.35 -2.30 -3.94
C LEU A 95 14.22 -2.39 -4.95
N ARG A 96 13.28 -3.29 -4.75
CA ARG A 96 12.04 -3.25 -5.48
C ARG A 96 11.26 -1.99 -5.12
N ARG A 97 10.35 -1.59 -5.98
CA ARG A 97 9.56 -0.37 -5.83
C ARG A 97 8.97 -0.23 -4.42
N GLU A 98 8.26 -1.25 -3.95
CA GLU A 98 7.62 -1.24 -2.63
C GLU A 98 8.64 -1.12 -1.50
N GLN A 99 9.74 -1.86 -1.57
CA GLN A 99 10.83 -1.78 -0.61
C GLN A 99 11.45 -0.37 -0.59
N ALA A 100 11.70 0.20 -1.77
CA ALA A 100 12.26 1.54 -1.91
C ALA A 100 11.32 2.63 -1.35
N ILE A 101 10.02 2.45 -1.52
CA ILE A 101 9.00 3.35 -0.98
C ILE A 101 8.94 3.27 0.54
N VAL A 102 8.85 2.05 1.09
CA VAL A 102 8.77 1.82 2.54
C VAL A 102 10.03 2.30 3.25
N LEU A 103 11.18 2.07 2.67
CA LEU A 103 12.47 2.50 3.22
C LEU A 103 12.79 3.99 2.94
N GLY A 104 11.92 4.72 2.26
CA GLY A 104 12.05 6.16 2.04
C GLY A 104 12.99 6.57 0.90
N PHE A 105 13.35 5.67 -0.02
CA PHE A 105 14.19 5.95 -1.18
C PHE A 105 13.42 6.39 -2.43
N MET A 106 12.11 6.16 -2.46
CA MET A 106 11.20 6.53 -3.55
C MET A 106 9.89 7.09 -3.03
N LYS A 107 9.21 7.90 -3.87
CA LYS A 107 7.82 8.31 -3.64
C LYS A 107 6.85 7.25 -4.16
N PHE A 108 5.64 7.24 -3.61
CA PHE A 108 4.56 6.36 -4.06
C PHE A 108 4.22 6.53 -5.56
N ASN A 109 4.31 7.75 -6.07
CA ASN A 109 3.97 8.08 -7.46
C ASN A 109 5.14 7.86 -8.45
N ASP A 110 6.32 7.46 -7.97
CA ASP A 110 7.43 7.14 -8.84
C ASP A 110 7.12 5.85 -9.61
N LEU A 111 7.40 5.84 -10.90
CA LEU A 111 7.04 4.72 -11.80
C LEU A 111 8.15 3.68 -11.96
N GLU A 112 9.31 3.91 -11.34
CA GLU A 112 10.43 2.96 -11.39
C GLU A 112 10.07 1.66 -10.63
N GLU A 113 10.26 0.50 -11.28
CA GLU A 113 10.02 -0.81 -10.66
C GLU A 113 11.13 -1.24 -9.71
N VAL A 114 12.34 -0.74 -9.94
CA VAL A 114 13.54 -1.07 -9.15
C VAL A 114 14.36 0.20 -8.92
N LYS A 115 14.76 0.41 -7.68
CA LYS A 115 15.71 1.47 -7.29
C LYS A 115 17.11 0.88 -7.11
N GLU A 116 18.05 1.30 -7.94
CA GLU A 116 19.45 0.92 -7.77
C GLU A 116 20.17 1.94 -6.87
N ILE A 117 20.84 1.42 -5.84
CA ILE A 117 21.67 2.17 -4.89
C ILE A 117 23.13 1.77 -5.15
N THR A 118 23.91 2.72 -5.62
CA THR A 118 25.30 2.51 -6.08
C THR A 118 26.36 3.05 -5.12
N LYS A 119 25.95 3.70 -4.04
CA LYS A 119 26.81 4.25 -2.99
C LYS A 119 26.06 4.32 -1.68
N THR A 120 26.75 4.44 -0.57
CA THR A 120 26.14 4.74 0.73
C THR A 120 25.17 5.91 0.59
N THR A 121 23.91 5.69 0.91
CA THR A 121 22.81 6.64 0.65
C THR A 121 21.80 6.60 1.77
N THR A 122 21.37 7.79 2.21
CA THR A 122 20.22 7.95 3.11
C THR A 122 18.95 8.24 2.32
N GLY A 123 17.85 7.62 2.71
CA GLY A 123 16.53 7.85 2.11
C GLY A 123 16.13 9.31 2.20
N GLN A 124 15.49 9.82 1.14
CA GLN A 124 15.02 11.21 1.08
C GLN A 124 13.81 11.44 1.98
N TYR A 125 12.99 10.40 2.18
CA TYR A 125 11.74 10.42 2.92
C TYR A 125 11.85 9.61 4.19
N GLU A 126 10.95 9.84 5.13
CA GLU A 126 10.81 8.99 6.30
C GLU A 126 10.37 7.58 5.88
N ALA A 127 11.02 6.58 6.49
CA ALA A 127 10.65 5.19 6.29
C ALA A 127 9.32 4.90 7.01
N ASN A 128 8.40 4.26 6.32
CA ASN A 128 7.08 3.98 6.87
C ASN A 128 6.51 2.69 6.28
N LEU A 129 6.27 1.71 7.15
CA LEU A 129 5.57 0.46 6.79
C LEU A 129 4.08 0.68 6.55
N HIS A 130 3.51 1.66 7.26
CA HIS A 130 2.08 1.90 7.25
C HIS A 130 1.78 3.16 6.45
N ARG A 131 1.87 3.09 5.12
CA ARG A 131 1.27 4.15 4.32
C ARG A 131 -0.24 3.99 4.39
N ARG A 132 -0.84 4.87 5.17
CA ARG A 132 -2.30 5.02 5.23
C ARG A 132 -2.80 5.38 3.84
N THR A 133 -3.42 4.43 3.19
CA THR A 133 -4.13 4.67 1.94
C THR A 133 -5.61 4.64 2.25
N ASN A 134 -6.30 5.75 1.97
CA ASN A 134 -7.75 5.73 2.05
C ASN A 134 -8.31 4.78 1.00
N ILE A 135 -9.34 4.03 1.36
CA ILE A 135 -10.09 3.21 0.42
C ILE A 135 -11.27 4.04 -0.09
N HIS A 136 -11.27 4.34 -1.37
CA HIS A 136 -12.36 5.00 -2.04
C HIS A 136 -13.37 3.97 -2.53
N VAL A 137 -14.62 4.10 -2.09
CA VAL A 137 -15.73 3.22 -2.46
C VAL A 137 -16.56 3.92 -3.52
N TYR A 138 -16.61 3.36 -4.72
CA TYR A 138 -17.41 3.86 -5.83
C TYR A 138 -18.62 2.96 -6.05
N CYS A 139 -19.76 3.54 -6.47
CA CYS A 139 -20.96 2.80 -6.78
C CYS A 139 -21.61 3.35 -8.07
N ASP A 140 -21.91 2.47 -9.02
CA ASP A 140 -22.37 2.85 -10.35
C ASP A 140 -23.83 3.37 -10.41
N ILE A 141 -24.64 3.10 -9.38
CA ILE A 141 -26.04 3.52 -9.35
C ILE A 141 -26.28 4.91 -8.74
N ILE A 142 -25.27 5.51 -8.09
CA ILE A 142 -25.41 6.80 -7.40
C ILE A 142 -25.19 7.98 -8.35
N GLN A 143 -25.76 9.11 -8.00
CA GLN A 143 -25.48 10.36 -8.67
C GLN A 143 -24.01 10.76 -8.48
N PRO A 144 -23.26 11.04 -9.58
CA PRO A 144 -21.89 11.49 -9.46
C PRO A 144 -21.79 12.80 -8.68
N GLN A 145 -20.75 12.90 -7.83
CA GLN A 145 -20.49 14.05 -6.99
C GLN A 145 -19.19 14.75 -7.38
N ILE A 146 -19.08 16.03 -7.04
CA ILE A 146 -17.84 16.77 -7.22
C ILE A 146 -16.90 16.41 -6.05
N VAL A 147 -15.77 15.78 -6.37
CA VAL A 147 -14.73 15.40 -5.42
C VAL A 147 -13.41 15.99 -5.92
N GLY A 148 -12.95 17.05 -5.25
CA GLY A 148 -11.83 17.83 -5.73
C GLY A 148 -12.12 18.48 -7.08
N ASP A 149 -11.35 18.12 -8.09
CA ASP A 149 -11.45 18.60 -9.48
C ASP A 149 -12.24 17.66 -10.43
N ARG A 150 -12.84 16.60 -9.89
CA ARG A 150 -13.49 15.54 -10.68
C ARG A 150 -14.94 15.32 -10.28
N ILE A 151 -15.72 14.84 -11.25
CA ILE A 151 -17.08 14.36 -11.04
C ILE A 151 -17.05 12.84 -11.07
N ILE A 152 -17.31 12.20 -9.92
CA ILE A 152 -17.16 10.76 -9.75
C ILE A 152 -18.27 10.18 -8.87
N PRO A 153 -18.71 8.92 -9.09
CA PRO A 153 -19.73 8.26 -8.28
C PRO A 153 -19.12 7.69 -6.99
N LEU A 154 -18.58 8.56 -6.13
CA LEU A 154 -17.96 8.21 -4.86
C LEU A 154 -19.02 8.04 -3.78
N LEU A 155 -19.16 6.82 -3.24
CA LEU A 155 -20.08 6.49 -2.16
C LEU A 155 -19.51 6.81 -0.77
N GLY A 156 -18.20 6.66 -0.62
CA GLY A 156 -17.53 6.97 0.65
C GLY A 156 -16.02 6.82 0.57
N ILE A 157 -15.35 7.37 1.58
CA ILE A 157 -13.91 7.23 1.80
C ILE A 157 -13.72 6.57 3.16
N ILE A 158 -13.00 5.46 3.17
CA ILE A 158 -12.70 4.70 4.38
C ILE A 158 -11.24 4.98 4.71
N PRO A 159 -10.96 5.59 5.86
CA PRO A 159 -9.59 5.73 6.33
C PRO A 159 -9.04 4.35 6.67
N ASP A 160 -7.83 4.06 6.25
CA ASP A 160 -7.13 2.87 6.71
C ASP A 160 -6.87 3.02 8.22
N LYS A 161 -7.48 2.13 9.00
CA LYS A 161 -7.25 2.08 10.45
C LYS A 161 -6.15 1.07 10.72
N GLU A 162 -5.13 1.50 11.45
CA GLU A 162 -4.15 0.57 12.01
C GLU A 162 -4.87 -0.44 12.91
N THR A 163 -4.99 -1.66 12.44
CA THR A 163 -5.43 -2.79 13.27
C THR A 163 -4.21 -3.66 13.52
N THR A 164 -3.68 -3.60 14.73
CA THR A 164 -2.61 -4.49 15.17
C THR A 164 -3.05 -5.95 15.06
N GLY A 165 -2.57 -6.65 14.04
CA GLY A 165 -2.68 -8.11 13.92
C GLY A 165 -3.99 -8.69 13.40
N ALA A 166 -4.96 -7.87 12.96
CA ALA A 166 -6.20 -8.39 12.39
C ALA A 166 -6.12 -8.48 10.86
N TYR A 167 -6.40 -9.67 10.32
CA TYR A 167 -6.50 -9.88 8.86
C TYR A 167 -7.79 -9.31 8.25
N GLU A 168 -8.84 -9.22 9.05
CA GLU A 168 -10.14 -8.69 8.64
C GLU A 168 -10.46 -7.44 9.43
N VAL A 169 -10.82 -6.38 8.73
CA VAL A 169 -11.23 -5.10 9.29
C VAL A 169 -12.70 -4.92 9.00
N LEU A 170 -13.50 -4.73 10.03
CA LEU A 170 -14.86 -4.22 9.91
C LEU A 170 -14.82 -2.72 10.19
N TYR A 171 -15.16 -1.93 9.19
CA TYR A 171 -15.31 -0.49 9.34
C TYR A 171 -16.78 -0.12 9.31
N GLU A 172 -17.24 0.53 10.37
CA GLU A 172 -18.59 1.09 10.48
C GLU A 172 -18.52 2.61 10.33
N VAL A 173 -19.39 3.16 9.49
CA VAL A 173 -19.46 4.60 9.24
C VAL A 173 -20.29 5.24 10.32
N GLU A 174 -19.69 6.09 11.16
CA GLU A 174 -20.37 6.77 12.26
C GLU A 174 -21.45 7.73 11.76
N ASN A 175 -21.19 8.46 10.68
CA ASN A 175 -22.12 9.41 10.06
C ASN A 175 -22.35 9.02 8.60
N ILE A 176 -23.44 8.33 8.34
CA ILE A 176 -23.77 7.86 6.98
C ILE A 176 -24.18 9.07 6.13
N HIS A 177 -23.46 9.27 5.04
CA HIS A 177 -23.82 10.24 4.01
C HIS A 177 -24.65 9.55 2.94
N TYR A 178 -25.90 9.99 2.77
CA TYR A 178 -26.83 9.46 1.79
C TYR A 178 -26.71 10.23 0.47
N ILE A 179 -26.63 9.49 -0.63
CA ILE A 179 -26.44 10.03 -1.98
C ILE A 179 -27.62 9.58 -2.85
N PRO A 180 -28.25 10.50 -3.60
CA PRO A 180 -29.35 10.15 -4.49
C PRO A 180 -28.94 9.09 -5.53
N ILE A 181 -29.87 8.18 -5.80
CA ILE A 181 -29.73 7.18 -6.85
C ILE A 181 -30.12 7.83 -8.19
N GLN A 182 -29.23 7.75 -9.19
CA GLN A 182 -29.51 8.30 -10.53
C GLN A 182 -30.35 7.37 -11.40
N THR A 183 -30.30 6.05 -11.14
CA THR A 183 -30.91 5.02 -11.99
C THR A 183 -32.11 4.41 -11.29
N LYS A 184 -33.33 4.65 -11.82
CA LYS A 184 -34.58 4.13 -11.23
C LYS A 184 -34.81 2.63 -11.48
N SER A 185 -34.05 2.01 -12.35
CA SER A 185 -34.23 0.60 -12.68
C SER A 185 -32.86 -0.07 -12.95
N PHE A 186 -32.54 -1.11 -12.21
CA PHE A 186 -31.27 -1.82 -12.35
C PHE A 186 -31.41 -3.30 -11.98
N GLN A 187 -30.56 -4.12 -12.59
CA GLN A 187 -30.43 -5.54 -12.28
C GLN A 187 -29.04 -5.90 -11.78
N ARG A 188 -28.14 -4.92 -11.75
CA ARG A 188 -26.77 -5.06 -11.29
C ARG A 188 -26.38 -3.81 -10.52
N ILE A 189 -25.65 -4.00 -9.45
CA ILE A 189 -24.94 -2.95 -8.73
C ILE A 189 -23.47 -3.29 -8.80
N GLN A 190 -22.65 -2.35 -9.23
CA GLN A 190 -21.20 -2.50 -9.24
C GLN A 190 -20.61 -1.58 -8.18
N VAL A 191 -19.91 -2.20 -7.22
CA VAL A 191 -19.10 -1.49 -6.22
C VAL A 191 -17.63 -1.71 -6.56
N LEU A 192 -16.88 -0.62 -6.64
CA LEU A 192 -15.46 -0.65 -6.93
C LEU A 192 -14.70 -0.02 -5.77
N LEU A 193 -13.69 -0.73 -5.27
CA LEU A 193 -12.77 -0.24 -4.23
C LEU A 193 -11.46 0.16 -4.89
N ARG A 194 -10.93 1.32 -4.52
CA ARG A 194 -9.61 1.79 -4.96
C ARG A 194 -8.85 2.37 -3.78
N SER A 195 -7.58 2.03 -3.67
CA SER A 195 -6.63 2.72 -2.79
C SER A 195 -6.19 4.04 -3.41
N SER A 196 -6.02 5.06 -2.59
CA SER A 196 -5.48 6.37 -3.01
C SER A 196 -3.97 6.37 -3.06
#